data_8f4d0b3d5de71aba3f99297bbb9c9d96
#
_entry.id   8f4d0b3d5de71aba3f99297bbb9c9d96
#
_cell.length_a   1.000
_cell.length_b   1.000
_cell.length_c   1.000
_cell.angle_alpha   90.00
_cell.angle_beta   90.00
_cell.angle_gamma   90.00
#
_symmetry.space_group_name_H-M   'P 1'
#
loop_
_entity.id
_entity.type
_entity.pdbx_description
1 polymer ?
#
loop_
_entity_poly.entity_id
_entity_poly.type
_entity_poly.pdbx_seq_one_letter_code
_entity_poly.pdbx_strand_id
1 'polypeptide(L)'
;MTLYASTADIKAALRITDSVDDSLINMAGSAASSLIDGYCGRTFGTVSEVRYFAPDNGYLLQVDDLAGTAITVESSTVSDQVFDVTWAATDYQLEPLNAYADGLDWPYTRLRAIDTRLWPYAWGEATVRITGNWGWPAIPAQITQAAVIQAMRIYKRLDSPLGVAGFGDMGAMRVSKGLDPDVA
;
A
#
# COMPACT_ATOMS: atom_id res chain seq x y z
N MET A 1 4.62 -8.16 -5.86
CA MET A 1 4.72 -7.61 -4.51
C MET A 1 5.84 -6.58 -4.50
N THR A 2 5.61 -5.40 -3.95
CA THR A 2 6.59 -4.31 -3.91
C THR A 2 7.45 -4.45 -2.66
N LEU A 3 8.79 -4.40 -2.82
CA LEU A 3 9.71 -4.31 -1.69
C LEU A 3 9.78 -2.86 -1.21
N TYR A 4 9.57 -2.62 0.09
CA TYR A 4 9.65 -1.28 0.69
C TYR A 4 11.07 -0.90 1.13
N ALA A 5 11.95 -1.89 1.29
CA ALA A 5 13.36 -1.69 1.53
C ALA A 5 14.18 -2.53 0.54
N SER A 6 15.21 -1.96 -0.04
CA SER A 6 16.12 -2.71 -0.91
C SER A 6 17.01 -3.66 -0.12
N THR A 7 17.48 -4.74 -0.75
CA THR A 7 18.48 -5.62 -0.15
C THR A 7 19.72 -4.85 0.28
N ALA A 8 20.11 -3.82 -0.49
CA ALA A 8 21.26 -2.97 -0.16
C ALA A 8 21.03 -2.17 1.13
N ASP A 9 19.85 -1.59 1.33
CA ASP A 9 19.52 -0.84 2.54
C ASP A 9 19.52 -1.74 3.78
N ILE A 10 18.96 -2.95 3.65
CA ILE A 10 18.93 -3.94 4.75
C ILE A 10 20.36 -4.39 5.08
N LYS A 11 21.18 -4.68 4.08
CA LYS A 11 22.60 -5.05 4.27
C LYS A 11 23.39 -3.94 4.93
N ALA A 12 23.21 -2.70 4.48
CA ALA A 12 23.87 -1.54 5.08
C ALA A 12 23.51 -1.42 6.57
N ALA A 13 22.24 -1.58 6.92
CA ALA A 13 21.78 -1.56 8.30
C ALA A 13 22.32 -2.75 9.15
N LEU A 14 22.46 -3.93 8.57
CA LEU A 14 23.05 -5.11 9.19
C LEU A 14 24.59 -5.08 9.21
N ARG A 15 25.23 -4.16 8.46
CA ARG A 15 26.69 -4.08 8.26
C ARG A 15 27.27 -5.33 7.56
N ILE A 16 26.49 -5.91 6.62
CA ILE A 16 26.91 -7.05 5.80
C ILE A 16 27.45 -6.53 4.48
N THR A 17 28.63 -6.97 4.08
CA THR A 17 29.28 -6.49 2.85
C THR A 17 29.40 -7.55 1.76
N ASP A 18 29.30 -8.84 2.13
CA ASP A 18 29.31 -9.95 1.18
C ASP A 18 27.91 -10.27 0.64
N SER A 19 27.81 -11.24 -0.26
CA SER A 19 26.55 -11.63 -0.92
C SER A 19 26.04 -13.02 -0.52
N VAL A 20 26.63 -13.62 0.50
CA VAL A 20 26.29 -15.01 0.91
C VAL A 20 24.84 -15.11 1.33
N ASP A 21 24.35 -14.13 2.08
CA ASP A 21 23.02 -14.12 2.66
C ASP A 21 21.98 -13.32 1.87
N ASP A 22 22.30 -12.85 0.66
CA ASP A 22 21.42 -11.98 -0.12
C ASP A 22 20.02 -12.58 -0.34
N SER A 23 19.92 -13.88 -0.54
CA SER A 23 18.62 -14.56 -0.69
C SER A 23 17.78 -14.52 0.58
N LEU A 24 18.40 -14.73 1.75
CA LEU A 24 17.74 -14.69 3.06
C LEU A 24 17.31 -13.26 3.41
N ILE A 25 18.18 -12.29 3.13
CA ILE A 25 17.89 -10.87 3.33
C ILE A 25 16.72 -10.42 2.44
N ASN A 26 16.68 -10.85 1.19
CA ASN A 26 15.58 -10.55 0.28
C ASN A 26 14.25 -11.19 0.76
N MET A 27 14.29 -12.42 1.26
CA MET A 27 13.12 -13.06 1.88
C MET A 27 12.64 -12.28 3.11
N ALA A 28 13.55 -11.84 3.96
CA ALA A 28 13.23 -11.03 5.14
C ALA A 28 12.60 -9.68 4.74
N GLY A 29 13.13 -9.01 3.71
CA GLY A 29 12.58 -7.78 3.15
C GLY A 29 11.15 -7.95 2.59
N SER A 30 10.93 -9.06 1.87
CA SER A 30 9.60 -9.41 1.35
C SER A 30 8.60 -9.68 2.48
N ALA A 31 9.01 -10.44 3.49
CA ALA A 31 8.18 -10.72 4.66
C ALA A 31 7.87 -9.44 5.46
N ALA A 32 8.84 -8.54 5.62
CA ALA A 32 8.65 -7.26 6.27
C ALA A 32 7.63 -6.39 5.53
N SER A 33 7.72 -6.29 4.20
CA SER A 33 6.78 -5.54 3.38
C SER A 33 5.35 -6.10 3.50
N SER A 34 5.18 -7.43 3.46
CA SER A 34 3.88 -8.08 3.66
C SER A 34 3.27 -7.82 5.04
N LEU A 35 4.11 -7.82 6.10
CA LEU A 35 3.64 -7.54 7.45
C LEU A 35 3.15 -6.09 7.59
N ILE A 36 3.85 -5.14 6.96
CA ILE A 36 3.45 -3.74 6.95
C ILE A 36 2.14 -3.56 6.19
N ASP A 37 1.98 -4.17 5.00
CA ASP A 37 0.73 -4.15 4.25
C ASP A 37 -0.44 -4.70 5.07
N GLY A 38 -0.23 -5.85 5.72
CA GLY A 38 -1.25 -6.48 6.55
C GLY A 38 -1.61 -5.65 7.79
N TYR A 39 -0.64 -4.98 8.42
CA TYR A 39 -0.86 -4.12 9.57
C TYR A 39 -1.60 -2.84 9.20
N CYS A 40 -1.18 -2.19 8.11
CA CYS A 40 -1.77 -0.93 7.65
C CYS A 40 -3.08 -1.12 6.87
N GLY A 41 -3.40 -2.35 6.45
CA GLY A 41 -4.56 -2.63 5.59
C GLY A 41 -4.48 -1.95 4.22
N ARG A 42 -3.28 -1.64 3.74
CA ARG A 42 -3.03 -0.94 2.47
C ARG A 42 -1.66 -1.26 1.90
N THR A 43 -1.48 -0.99 0.61
CA THR A 43 -0.22 -1.19 -0.10
C THR A 43 0.43 0.15 -0.43
N PHE A 44 1.71 0.31 -0.08
CA PHE A 44 2.47 1.55 -0.34
C PHE A 44 3.23 1.53 -1.68
N GLY A 45 3.14 0.46 -2.44
CA GLY A 45 3.64 0.40 -3.81
C GLY A 45 2.51 0.63 -4.81
N THR A 46 2.85 0.94 -6.05
CA THR A 46 1.88 1.11 -7.14
C THR A 46 1.71 -0.15 -7.97
N VAL A 47 0.47 -0.43 -8.36
CA VAL A 47 0.11 -1.46 -9.33
C VAL A 47 -0.89 -0.89 -10.33
N SER A 48 -0.69 -1.17 -11.63
CA SER A 48 -1.62 -0.75 -12.68
C SER A 48 -2.61 -1.87 -12.93
N GLU A 49 -3.88 -1.63 -12.64
CA GLU A 49 -4.95 -2.62 -12.82
C GLU A 49 -6.33 -1.97 -12.95
N VAL A 50 -7.31 -2.79 -13.27
CA VAL A 50 -8.72 -2.41 -13.33
C VAL A 50 -9.38 -2.79 -12.01
N ARG A 51 -10.12 -1.85 -11.41
CA ARG A 51 -10.93 -2.08 -10.20
C ARG A 51 -12.37 -1.68 -10.42
N TYR A 52 -13.25 -2.33 -9.66
CA TYR A 52 -14.70 -2.14 -9.76
C TYR A 52 -15.23 -1.61 -8.43
N PHE A 53 -16.11 -0.62 -8.51
CA PHE A 53 -16.62 0.08 -7.33
C PHE A 53 -18.13 0.24 -7.38
N ALA A 54 -18.73 0.15 -6.19
CA ALA A 54 -20.12 0.48 -5.96
C ALA A 54 -20.20 1.89 -5.34
N PRO A 55 -20.84 2.86 -5.98
CA PRO A 55 -21.01 4.19 -5.39
C PRO A 55 -21.81 4.15 -4.09
N ASP A 56 -21.40 4.94 -3.10
CA ASP A 56 -22.16 5.11 -1.85
C ASP A 56 -23.48 5.87 -2.09
N ASN A 57 -23.45 6.79 -3.04
CA ASN A 57 -24.58 7.59 -3.50
C ASN A 57 -24.26 8.22 -4.87
N GLY A 58 -25.20 8.97 -5.44
CA GLY A 58 -25.00 9.59 -6.75
C GLY A 58 -23.87 10.65 -6.83
N TYR A 59 -23.34 11.13 -5.71
CA TYR A 59 -22.34 12.20 -5.70
C TYR A 59 -20.94 11.72 -5.34
N LEU A 60 -20.82 10.66 -4.55
CA LEU A 60 -19.55 10.22 -3.98
C LEU A 60 -19.29 8.75 -4.27
N LEU A 61 -18.09 8.49 -4.77
CA LEU A 61 -17.53 7.17 -4.97
C LEU A 61 -16.29 7.02 -4.11
N GLN A 62 -16.32 6.13 -3.13
CA GLN A 62 -15.13 5.72 -2.39
C GLN A 62 -14.32 4.75 -3.23
N VAL A 63 -13.00 4.93 -3.24
CA VAL A 63 -12.08 4.04 -3.96
C VAL A 63 -10.90 3.69 -3.06
N ASP A 64 -10.17 2.66 -3.43
CA ASP A 64 -8.90 2.35 -2.81
C ASP A 64 -7.87 3.46 -3.08
N ASP A 65 -6.72 3.39 -2.42
CA ASP A 65 -5.62 4.33 -2.64
C ASP A 65 -5.28 4.44 -4.13
N LEU A 66 -5.53 5.57 -4.74
CA LEU A 66 -5.35 5.83 -6.17
C LEU A 66 -4.15 6.77 -6.37
N ALA A 67 -3.12 6.25 -7.05
CA ALA A 67 -1.87 6.96 -7.30
C ALA A 67 -1.96 7.78 -8.60
N GLY A 68 -2.11 9.09 -8.44
CA GLY A 68 -2.11 10.03 -9.57
C GLY A 68 -3.46 10.24 -10.25
N THR A 69 -3.43 11.00 -11.34
CA THR A 69 -4.64 11.49 -12.04
C THR A 69 -4.85 10.82 -13.41
N ALA A 70 -3.90 10.00 -13.85
CA ALA A 70 -3.99 9.29 -15.13
C ALA A 70 -4.87 8.05 -14.98
N ILE A 71 -6.19 8.25 -15.05
CA ILE A 71 -7.19 7.20 -14.89
C ILE A 71 -8.19 7.21 -16.04
N THR A 72 -8.76 6.04 -16.31
CA THR A 72 -9.96 5.91 -17.16
C THR A 72 -11.11 5.48 -16.26
N VAL A 73 -12.17 6.25 -16.28
CA VAL A 73 -13.39 6.01 -15.48
C VAL A 73 -14.52 5.68 -16.43
N GLU A 74 -15.17 4.55 -16.20
CA GLU A 74 -16.30 4.07 -16.99
C GLU A 74 -17.41 3.61 -16.07
N SER A 75 -18.65 3.78 -16.48
CA SER A 75 -19.80 3.32 -15.70
C SER A 75 -20.80 2.54 -16.55
N SER A 76 -21.55 1.69 -15.87
CA SER A 76 -22.72 1.01 -16.43
C SER A 76 -23.95 1.89 -16.24
N THR A 77 -24.83 1.97 -17.22
CA THR A 77 -26.13 2.68 -17.10
C THR A 77 -27.20 1.83 -16.41
N VAL A 78 -27.02 0.52 -16.44
CA VAL A 78 -27.89 -0.49 -15.82
C VAL A 78 -27.03 -1.53 -15.12
N SER A 79 -27.60 -2.28 -14.20
CA SER A 79 -26.86 -3.31 -13.42
C SER A 79 -26.56 -4.58 -14.22
N ASP A 80 -26.03 -4.43 -15.44
CA ASP A 80 -25.71 -5.53 -16.35
C ASP A 80 -24.21 -5.81 -16.49
N GLN A 81 -23.37 -5.07 -15.72
CA GLN A 81 -21.90 -5.14 -15.77
C GLN A 81 -21.30 -4.73 -17.13
N VAL A 82 -22.06 -4.00 -17.95
CA VAL A 82 -21.57 -3.42 -19.21
C VAL A 82 -21.17 -1.96 -18.94
N PHE A 83 -19.88 -1.68 -18.97
CA PHE A 83 -19.30 -0.35 -18.65
C PHE A 83 -19.11 0.41 -19.97
N ASP A 84 -20.17 1.00 -20.47
CA ASP A 84 -20.26 1.63 -21.81
C ASP A 84 -20.23 3.16 -21.78
N VAL A 85 -20.34 3.77 -20.58
CA VAL A 85 -20.30 5.22 -20.40
C VAL A 85 -18.93 5.65 -19.90
N THR A 86 -18.15 6.32 -20.73
CA THR A 86 -16.86 6.91 -20.32
C THR A 86 -17.07 8.29 -19.68
N TRP A 87 -16.40 8.52 -18.56
CA TRP A 87 -16.40 9.80 -17.84
C TRP A 87 -15.17 10.62 -18.24
N ALA A 88 -15.42 11.88 -18.62
CA ALA A 88 -14.33 12.82 -18.84
C ALA A 88 -13.71 13.27 -17.50
N ALA A 89 -12.46 13.70 -17.51
CA ALA A 89 -11.81 14.23 -16.31
C ALA A 89 -12.51 15.50 -15.73
N THR A 90 -13.36 16.14 -16.53
CA THR A 90 -14.21 17.27 -16.13
C THR A 90 -15.52 16.85 -15.45
N ASP A 91 -15.86 15.58 -15.46
CA ASP A 91 -17.12 15.07 -14.92
C ASP A 91 -16.98 14.68 -13.44
N TYR A 92 -15.76 14.59 -12.94
CA TYR A 92 -15.46 14.22 -11.55
C TYR A 92 -14.28 15.00 -10.98
N GLN A 93 -14.19 15.04 -9.67
CA GLN A 93 -13.11 15.64 -8.90
C GLN A 93 -12.47 14.57 -8.00
N LEU A 94 -11.15 14.46 -8.04
CA LEU A 94 -10.40 13.59 -7.15
C LEU A 94 -10.24 14.23 -5.76
N GLU A 95 -10.43 13.46 -4.72
CA GLU A 95 -10.30 13.88 -3.32
C GLU A 95 -9.35 12.93 -2.53
N PRO A 96 -8.55 13.47 -1.56
CA PRO A 96 -8.51 14.85 -1.10
C PRO A 96 -7.94 15.82 -2.15
N LEU A 97 -8.48 17.06 -2.23
CA LEU A 97 -8.08 18.05 -3.23
C LEU A 97 -6.59 18.40 -3.21
N ASN A 98 -5.99 18.39 -2.04
CA ASN A 98 -4.61 18.76 -1.83
C ASN A 98 -3.72 17.53 -1.55
N ALA A 99 -4.00 16.41 -2.21
CA ALA A 99 -3.26 15.16 -2.02
C ALA A 99 -1.75 15.30 -2.25
N TYR A 100 -1.33 16.22 -3.11
CA TYR A 100 0.07 16.50 -3.44
C TYR A 100 0.59 17.82 -2.86
N ALA A 101 -0.14 18.43 -1.93
CA ALA A 101 0.33 19.64 -1.25
C ALA A 101 1.40 19.29 -0.21
N ASP A 102 2.25 20.28 0.12
CA ASP A 102 3.26 20.20 1.18
C ASP A 102 4.33 19.09 1.00
N GLY A 103 4.52 18.60 -0.24
CA GLY A 103 5.49 17.56 -0.54
C GLY A 103 5.10 16.17 -0.02
N LEU A 104 3.85 15.97 0.35
CA LEU A 104 3.28 14.68 0.75
C LEU A 104 2.50 14.13 -0.44
N ASP A 105 3.02 13.09 -1.07
CA ASP A 105 2.35 12.40 -2.18
C ASP A 105 1.32 11.41 -1.62
N TRP A 106 0.17 11.93 -1.18
CA TRP A 106 -0.93 11.12 -0.69
C TRP A 106 -1.77 10.57 -1.85
N PRO A 107 -2.28 9.34 -1.76
CA PRO A 107 -3.22 8.82 -2.74
C PRO A 107 -4.57 9.51 -2.65
N TYR A 108 -5.29 9.55 -3.77
CA TYR A 108 -6.70 9.89 -3.75
C TYR A 108 -7.51 8.69 -3.26
N THR A 109 -8.56 8.97 -2.50
CA THR A 109 -9.41 7.92 -1.90
C THR A 109 -10.88 8.06 -2.26
N ARG A 110 -11.23 9.10 -2.99
CA ARG A 110 -12.61 9.37 -3.41
C ARG A 110 -12.66 10.11 -4.74
N LEU A 111 -13.73 9.83 -5.49
CA LEU A 111 -14.13 10.62 -6.64
C LEU A 111 -15.49 11.24 -6.36
N ARG A 112 -15.59 12.53 -6.56
CA ARG A 112 -16.85 13.28 -6.46
C ARG A 112 -17.36 13.59 -7.86
N ALA A 113 -18.59 13.19 -8.17
CA ALA A 113 -19.26 13.62 -9.39
C ALA A 113 -19.56 15.13 -9.29
N ILE A 114 -19.29 15.86 -10.35
CA ILE A 114 -19.46 17.31 -10.40
C ILE A 114 -20.45 17.73 -11.49
N ASP A 115 -20.91 18.97 -11.40
CA ASP A 115 -21.93 19.55 -12.25
C ASP A 115 -23.25 18.76 -12.18
N THR A 116 -23.81 18.37 -13.30
CA THR A 116 -25.06 17.62 -13.39
C THR A 116 -24.86 16.10 -13.41
N ARG A 117 -23.61 15.63 -13.32
CA ARG A 117 -23.27 14.21 -13.32
C ARG A 117 -23.59 13.55 -11.99
N LEU A 118 -24.06 12.33 -12.04
CA LEU A 118 -24.31 11.49 -10.88
C LEU A 118 -23.75 10.09 -11.16
N TRP A 119 -23.12 9.50 -10.14
CA TRP A 119 -22.72 8.09 -10.19
C TRP A 119 -23.97 7.21 -10.30
N PRO A 120 -23.98 6.19 -11.15
CA PRO A 120 -25.08 5.23 -11.23
C PRO A 120 -25.09 4.37 -9.95
N TYR A 121 -25.99 4.70 -9.03
CA TYR A 121 -26.16 3.99 -7.77
C TYR A 121 -27.13 2.81 -7.90
N ALA A 122 -26.70 1.62 -7.56
CA ALA A 122 -27.47 0.39 -7.64
C ALA A 122 -27.27 -0.52 -6.41
N TRP A 123 -27.68 -0.02 -5.24
CA TRP A 123 -27.80 -0.82 -3.99
C TRP A 123 -26.62 -1.73 -3.65
N GLY A 124 -25.39 -1.27 -3.86
CA GLY A 124 -24.16 -2.00 -3.56
C GLY A 124 -23.60 -2.83 -4.72
N GLU A 125 -24.22 -2.79 -5.89
CA GLU A 125 -23.63 -3.37 -7.09
C GLU A 125 -22.52 -2.49 -7.65
N ALA A 126 -21.47 -3.13 -8.19
CA ALA A 126 -20.36 -2.43 -8.83
C ALA A 126 -20.81 -1.87 -10.18
N THR A 127 -21.09 -0.58 -10.23
CA THR A 127 -21.51 0.14 -11.45
C THR A 127 -20.44 1.03 -12.03
N VAL A 128 -19.28 1.13 -11.39
CA VAL A 128 -18.15 1.93 -11.86
C VAL A 128 -16.91 1.06 -11.99
N ARG A 129 -16.22 1.19 -13.13
CA ARG A 129 -14.95 0.58 -13.43
C ARG A 129 -13.89 1.65 -13.58
N ILE A 130 -12.76 1.50 -12.90
CA ILE A 130 -11.64 2.43 -12.99
C ILE A 130 -10.38 1.67 -13.36
N THR A 131 -9.75 2.10 -14.44
CA THR A 131 -8.40 1.67 -14.83
C THR A 131 -7.42 2.74 -14.41
N GLY A 132 -6.42 2.39 -13.61
CA GLY A 132 -5.46 3.36 -13.08
C GLY A 132 -4.32 2.70 -12.30
N ASN A 133 -3.49 3.53 -11.70
CA ASN A 133 -2.43 3.09 -10.79
C ASN A 133 -2.96 3.13 -9.36
N TRP A 134 -2.91 2.00 -8.67
CA TRP A 134 -3.41 1.83 -7.31
C TRP A 134 -2.26 1.71 -6.32
N GLY A 135 -2.45 2.26 -5.14
CA GLY A 135 -1.46 2.36 -4.09
C GLY A 135 -0.97 3.79 -3.87
N TRP A 136 0.23 3.94 -3.36
CA TRP A 136 0.82 5.25 -3.09
C TRP A 136 1.71 5.70 -4.26
N PRO A 137 1.69 7.00 -4.63
CA PRO A 137 2.53 7.54 -5.72
C PRO A 137 4.03 7.32 -5.48
N ALA A 138 4.45 7.40 -4.23
CA ALA A 138 5.80 7.10 -3.79
C ALA A 138 5.75 6.39 -2.42
N ILE A 139 6.70 5.50 -2.16
CA ILE A 139 6.83 4.84 -0.85
C ILE A 139 7.35 5.88 0.15
N PRO A 140 6.59 6.20 1.22
CA PRO A 140 7.05 7.15 2.24
C PRO A 140 8.34 6.66 2.92
N ALA A 141 9.24 7.60 3.25
CA ALA A 141 10.51 7.27 3.89
C ALA A 141 10.33 6.52 5.22
N GLN A 142 9.27 6.82 5.96
CA GLN A 142 8.91 6.13 7.22
C GLN A 142 8.60 4.65 6.97
N ILE A 143 7.91 4.33 5.87
CA ILE A 143 7.61 2.94 5.49
C ILE A 143 8.88 2.19 5.08
N THR A 144 9.77 2.84 4.34
CA THR A 144 11.09 2.27 4.01
C THR A 144 11.88 1.98 5.28
N GLN A 145 11.94 2.93 6.20
CA GLN A 145 12.65 2.73 7.47
C GLN A 145 12.03 1.60 8.30
N ALA A 146 10.70 1.58 8.42
CA ALA A 146 9.98 0.51 9.10
C ALA A 146 10.26 -0.87 8.48
N ALA A 147 10.30 -0.95 7.15
CA ALA A 147 10.63 -2.18 6.44
C ALA A 147 12.06 -2.65 6.71
N VAL A 148 13.04 -1.72 6.77
CA VAL A 148 14.43 -2.06 7.14
C VAL A 148 14.49 -2.62 8.56
N ILE A 149 13.89 -1.95 9.55
CA ILE A 149 13.88 -2.39 10.95
C ILE A 149 13.25 -3.78 11.07
N GLN A 150 12.08 -3.97 10.45
CA GLN A 150 11.37 -5.24 10.51
C GLN A 150 12.12 -6.36 9.77
N ALA A 151 12.73 -6.09 8.61
CA ALA A 151 13.53 -7.05 7.87
C ALA A 151 14.78 -7.49 8.66
N MET A 152 15.50 -6.55 9.28
CA MET A 152 16.62 -6.86 10.16
C MET A 152 16.22 -7.78 11.30
N ARG A 153 15.06 -7.54 11.90
CA ARG A 153 14.54 -8.37 12.98
C ARG A 153 14.17 -9.76 12.51
N ILE A 154 13.54 -9.89 11.34
CA ILE A 154 13.21 -11.19 10.75
C ILE A 154 14.49 -11.96 10.44
N TYR A 155 15.48 -11.31 9.81
CA TYR A 155 16.77 -11.92 9.49
C TYR A 155 17.49 -12.42 10.74
N LYS A 156 17.64 -11.59 11.78
CA LYS A 156 18.31 -11.98 13.03
C LYS A 156 17.60 -13.11 13.79
N ARG A 157 16.32 -13.37 13.52
CA ARG A 157 15.62 -14.53 14.09
C ARG A 157 16.09 -15.85 13.55
N LEU A 158 16.73 -15.90 12.39
CA LEU A 158 17.32 -17.14 11.85
C LEU A 158 18.42 -17.66 12.77
N ASP A 159 19.18 -16.75 13.40
CA ASP A 159 20.25 -17.08 14.34
C ASP A 159 19.73 -17.32 15.77
N SER A 160 18.47 -17.00 16.04
CA SER A 160 17.83 -17.13 17.36
C SER A 160 16.48 -17.84 17.28
N PRO A 161 16.43 -19.12 16.84
CA PRO A 161 15.18 -19.82 16.52
C PRO A 161 14.22 -19.97 17.71
N LEU A 162 14.70 -19.85 18.94
CA LEU A 162 13.88 -19.95 20.16
C LEU A 162 13.33 -18.60 20.64
N GLY A 163 13.58 -17.50 19.93
CA GLY A 163 13.12 -16.16 20.32
C GLY A 163 13.76 -15.65 21.63
N VAL A 164 14.90 -16.18 22.01
CA VAL A 164 15.65 -15.79 23.20
C VAL A 164 17.06 -15.39 22.75
N ALA A 165 17.40 -14.11 22.88
CA ALA A 165 18.79 -13.66 22.78
C ALA A 165 19.41 -13.73 24.17
N GLY A 166 20.35 -14.65 24.35
CA GLY A 166 21.12 -14.76 25.58
C GLY A 166 22.29 -13.77 25.56
N PHE A 167 22.37 -12.87 26.52
CA PHE A 167 23.53 -12.02 26.77
C PHE A 167 24.25 -12.55 28.01
N GLY A 168 25.05 -13.63 27.87
CA GLY A 168 25.91 -14.10 28.93
C GLY A 168 25.30 -14.00 30.33
N ASP A 169 26.01 -13.36 31.28
CA ASP A 169 25.60 -13.18 32.68
C ASP A 169 24.45 -12.18 32.92
N MET A 170 23.95 -11.49 31.90
CA MET A 170 22.93 -10.42 32.01
C MET A 170 21.48 -10.88 31.80
N GLY A 171 21.23 -12.18 31.62
CA GLY A 171 19.88 -12.74 31.46
C GLY A 171 19.39 -12.85 30.03
N ALA A 172 18.25 -13.54 29.84
CA ALA A 172 17.65 -13.79 28.54
C ALA A 172 16.60 -12.72 28.21
N MET A 173 16.73 -12.06 27.07
CA MET A 173 15.73 -11.12 26.58
C MET A 173 14.76 -11.83 25.62
N ARG A 174 13.46 -11.73 25.91
CA ARG A 174 12.42 -12.25 25.01
C ARG A 174 12.28 -11.34 23.80
N VAL A 175 12.42 -11.91 22.61
CA VAL A 175 12.09 -11.21 21.36
C VAL A 175 10.58 -11.29 21.13
N SER A 176 9.91 -10.15 21.01
CA SER A 176 8.47 -10.06 20.72
C SER A 176 8.11 -10.83 19.44
N LYS A 177 6.93 -11.47 19.41
CA LYS A 177 6.46 -12.30 18.28
C LYS A 177 5.73 -11.51 17.19
N GLY A 178 5.42 -10.24 17.42
CA GLY A 178 4.64 -9.40 16.50
C GLY A 178 5.48 -8.43 15.69
N LEU A 179 4.82 -7.42 15.13
CA LEU A 179 5.46 -6.26 14.52
C LEU A 179 6.35 -5.58 15.59
N ASP A 180 7.45 -4.98 15.15
CA ASP A 180 8.32 -4.25 16.07
C ASP A 180 7.54 -3.08 16.70
N PRO A 181 7.63 -2.84 18.01
CA PRO A 181 6.95 -1.71 18.67
C PRO A 181 7.27 -0.35 18.04
N ASP A 182 8.46 -0.20 17.44
CA ASP A 182 8.89 1.04 16.77
C ASP A 182 8.31 1.18 15.35
N VAL A 183 7.60 0.15 14.87
CA VAL A 183 6.99 0.07 13.51
C VAL A 183 5.46 0.06 13.59
N ALA A 184 4.89 -0.12 14.79
CA ALA A 184 3.45 -0.26 15.01
C ALA A 184 2.69 1.11 15.14
#